data_3f8a9edcb1c359bcb0bdb3b5f92ca59f
#
_entry.id   3f8a9edcb1c359bcb0bdb3b5f92ca59f
#
_cell.length_a   1.000
_cell.length_b   1.000
_cell.length_c   1.000
_cell.angle_alpha   90.00
_cell.angle_beta   90.00
_cell.angle_gamma   90.00
#
_symmetry.space_group_name_H-M   'P 1'
#
loop_
_entity.id
_entity.type
_entity.pdbx_description
1 polymer ?
#
loop_
_entity_poly.entity_id
_entity_poly.type
_entity_poly.pdbx_seq_one_letter_code
_entity_poly.pdbx_strand_id
1 'polypeptide(L)'
;MKRRPGLITPATLDVPAYATLALPNGVNIHTVPCDDCSVVRFSFVFRAGTAAQSVPFAASATANMLCEGTERYTSQQVAERLDYLGSYFDVNVDRDCVYIS
;
A
#
# COMPACT_ATOMS: atom_id res chain seq x y z
N MET A 1 29.47 34.10 -5.41
CA MET A 1 29.39 32.65 -5.05
C MET A 1 28.27 32.45 -4.05
N LYS A 2 27.26 31.64 -4.35
CA LYS A 2 26.18 31.31 -3.40
C LYS A 2 26.75 30.39 -2.32
N ARG A 3 26.61 30.78 -1.05
CA ARG A 3 27.06 30.01 0.12
C ARG A 3 26.28 28.69 0.18
N ARG A 4 26.98 27.57 0.35
CA ARG A 4 26.37 26.26 0.53
C ARG A 4 25.47 26.27 1.78
N PRO A 5 24.21 25.80 1.73
CA PRO A 5 23.39 25.68 2.94
C PRO A 5 24.08 24.74 3.94
N GLY A 6 24.03 25.07 5.22
CA GLY A 6 24.55 24.22 6.29
C GLY A 6 23.74 22.91 6.36
N LEU A 7 24.43 21.79 6.51
CA LEU A 7 23.81 20.51 6.83
C LEU A 7 23.35 20.52 8.29
N ILE A 8 22.04 20.38 8.49
CA ILE A 8 21.47 20.17 9.83
C ILE A 8 21.28 18.66 9.97
N THR A 9 22.09 18.04 10.84
CA THR A 9 21.88 16.65 11.20
C THR A 9 20.92 16.63 12.40
N PRO A 10 19.73 15.99 12.29
CA PRO A 10 18.83 15.87 13.43
C PRO A 10 19.53 15.07 14.54
N ALA A 11 19.41 15.55 15.78
CA ALA A 11 20.04 14.90 16.94
C ALA A 11 19.33 13.58 17.32
N THR A 12 18.04 13.44 16.98
CA THR A 12 17.21 12.26 17.25
C THR A 12 16.31 11.99 16.07
N LEU A 13 16.12 10.71 15.74
CA LEU A 13 15.11 10.25 14.80
C LEU A 13 13.89 9.81 15.64
N ASP A 14 12.79 10.54 15.52
CA ASP A 14 11.53 10.15 16.13
C ASP A 14 10.79 9.20 15.19
N VAL A 15 10.66 7.93 15.61
CA VAL A 15 9.93 6.90 14.85
C VAL A 15 8.56 6.76 15.47
N PRO A 16 7.47 6.94 14.72
CA PRO A 16 6.12 6.81 15.25
C PRO A 16 5.90 5.44 15.88
N ALA A 17 5.28 5.42 17.06
CA ALA A 17 4.87 4.17 17.69
C ALA A 17 3.76 3.50 16.87
N TYR A 18 3.79 2.17 16.80
CA TYR A 18 2.73 1.39 16.17
C TYR A 18 2.09 0.42 17.17
N ALA A 19 0.83 0.10 16.97
CA ALA A 19 0.14 -0.94 17.70
C ALA A 19 -0.12 -2.15 16.80
N THR A 20 -0.12 -3.34 17.38
CA THR A 20 -0.42 -4.59 16.66
C THR A 20 -1.62 -5.27 17.28
N LEU A 21 -2.58 -5.65 16.45
CA LEU A 21 -3.75 -6.45 16.80
C LEU A 21 -3.73 -7.74 15.98
N ALA A 22 -3.73 -8.88 16.67
CA ALA A 22 -3.89 -10.18 16.02
C ALA A 22 -5.37 -10.55 15.93
N LEU A 23 -5.84 -10.86 14.72
CA LEU A 23 -7.20 -11.35 14.49
C LEU A 23 -7.28 -12.87 14.69
N PRO A 24 -8.47 -13.43 15.02
CA PRO A 24 -8.67 -14.87 15.21
C PRO A 24 -8.33 -15.74 13.98
N ASN A 25 -8.38 -15.15 12.79
CA ASN A 25 -8.01 -15.80 11.52
C ASN A 25 -6.50 -15.80 11.25
N GLY A 26 -5.67 -15.31 12.17
CA GLY A 26 -4.21 -15.26 12.03
C GLY A 26 -3.67 -14.01 11.30
N VAL A 27 -4.52 -13.09 10.88
CA VAL A 27 -4.09 -11.83 10.27
C VAL A 27 -3.65 -10.86 11.37
N ASN A 28 -2.49 -10.22 11.18
CA ASN A 28 -2.03 -9.13 12.03
C ASN A 28 -2.35 -7.79 11.39
N ILE A 29 -2.94 -6.90 12.18
CA ILE A 29 -3.18 -5.50 11.81
C ILE A 29 -2.16 -4.65 12.54
N HIS A 30 -1.42 -3.83 11.81
CA HIS A 30 -0.49 -2.85 12.36
C HIS A 30 -1.07 -1.46 12.12
N THR A 31 -1.22 -0.68 13.17
CA THR A 31 -1.75 0.68 13.11
C THR A 31 -0.70 1.68 13.55
N VAL A 32 -0.51 2.72 12.76
CA VAL A 32 0.34 3.88 13.08
C VAL A 32 -0.57 5.10 13.15
N PRO A 33 -0.86 5.64 14.35
CA PRO A 33 -1.65 6.85 14.48
C PRO A 33 -0.86 8.06 13.94
N CYS A 34 -1.56 8.97 13.29
CA CYS A 34 -1.01 10.24 12.83
C CYS A 34 -2.06 11.33 13.12
N ASP A 35 -1.89 12.03 14.23
CA ASP A 35 -2.88 13.01 14.72
C ASP A 35 -3.01 14.24 13.82
N ASP A 36 -1.94 14.56 13.07
CA ASP A 36 -1.89 15.71 12.17
C ASP A 36 -2.29 15.38 10.72
N CYS A 37 -2.66 14.11 10.43
CA CYS A 37 -3.00 13.68 9.09
C CYS A 37 -4.51 13.63 8.87
N SER A 38 -4.98 14.29 7.81
CA SER A 38 -6.38 14.20 7.35
C SER A 38 -6.63 13.04 6.37
N VAL A 39 -5.62 12.25 6.06
CA VAL A 39 -5.66 11.15 5.10
C VAL A 39 -5.42 9.83 5.81
N VAL A 40 -6.17 8.80 5.42
CA VAL A 40 -5.98 7.43 5.91
C VAL A 40 -5.44 6.57 4.79
N ARG A 41 -4.41 5.79 5.08
CA ARG A 41 -3.86 4.77 4.17
C ARG A 41 -4.11 3.38 4.74
N PHE A 42 -4.66 2.50 3.91
CA PHE A 42 -4.75 1.07 4.18
C PHE A 42 -3.79 0.33 3.26
N SER A 43 -3.01 -0.60 3.81
CA SER A 43 -2.13 -1.45 3.01
C SER A 43 -2.34 -2.91 3.39
N PHE A 44 -2.61 -3.73 2.39
CA PHE A 44 -2.71 -5.18 2.53
C PHE A 44 -1.44 -5.82 1.95
N VAL A 45 -0.83 -6.73 2.71
CA VAL A 45 0.39 -7.42 2.31
C VAL A 45 0.11 -8.91 2.20
N PHE A 46 0.32 -9.46 1.01
CA PHE A 46 0.14 -10.88 0.73
C PHE A 46 1.48 -11.53 0.38
N ARG A 47 1.77 -12.70 0.93
CA ARG A 47 2.94 -13.51 0.54
C ARG A 47 2.69 -14.21 -0.80
N ALA A 48 2.52 -13.43 -1.85
CA ALA A 48 2.17 -13.88 -3.19
C ALA A 48 3.03 -13.20 -4.27
N GLY A 49 4.27 -12.86 -3.92
CA GLY A 49 5.22 -12.24 -4.85
C GLY A 49 5.69 -13.18 -5.96
N THR A 50 6.61 -12.70 -6.78
CA THR A 50 7.08 -13.44 -7.97
C THR A 50 7.78 -14.76 -7.64
N ALA A 51 8.30 -14.94 -6.42
CA ALA A 51 8.90 -16.20 -5.97
C ALA A 51 7.86 -17.30 -5.69
N ALA A 52 6.62 -16.93 -5.38
CA ALA A 52 5.54 -17.87 -5.06
C ALA A 52 4.71 -18.30 -6.27
N GLN A 53 4.91 -17.65 -7.43
CA GLN A 53 4.12 -17.94 -8.64
C GLN A 53 4.53 -19.27 -9.30
N SER A 54 3.55 -20.05 -9.75
CA SER A 54 3.77 -21.28 -10.51
C SER A 54 3.90 -21.05 -12.02
N VAL A 55 3.39 -19.93 -12.50
CA VAL A 55 3.43 -19.52 -13.90
C VAL A 55 4.15 -18.18 -14.00
N PRO A 56 5.11 -17.99 -14.93
CA PRO A 56 5.78 -16.71 -15.12
C PRO A 56 4.78 -15.57 -15.35
N PHE A 57 5.04 -14.42 -14.71
CA PHE A 57 4.21 -13.21 -14.78
C PHE A 57 2.83 -13.27 -14.13
N ALA A 58 2.42 -14.40 -13.52
CA ALA A 58 1.10 -14.54 -12.92
C ALA A 58 0.84 -13.49 -11.83
N ALA A 59 1.82 -13.23 -10.96
CA ALA A 59 1.68 -12.23 -9.89
C ALA A 59 1.45 -10.82 -10.45
N SER A 60 2.25 -10.41 -11.44
CA SER A 60 2.12 -9.07 -12.07
C SER A 60 0.84 -8.95 -12.88
N ALA A 61 0.45 -10.01 -13.62
CA ALA A 61 -0.80 -10.00 -14.38
C ALA A 61 -2.00 -9.89 -13.44
N THR A 62 -2.03 -10.65 -12.34
CA THR A 62 -3.10 -10.57 -11.34
C THR A 62 -3.16 -9.17 -10.72
N ALA A 63 -2.04 -8.57 -10.35
CA ALA A 63 -1.97 -7.23 -9.81
C ALA A 63 -2.55 -6.18 -10.78
N ASN A 64 -2.17 -6.24 -12.04
CA ASN A 64 -2.66 -5.31 -13.06
C ASN A 64 -4.16 -5.46 -13.34
N MET A 65 -4.73 -6.66 -13.13
CA MET A 65 -6.15 -6.92 -13.36
C MET A 65 -7.05 -6.48 -12.21
N LEU A 66 -6.53 -6.15 -11.04
CA LEU A 66 -7.34 -5.81 -9.87
C LEU A 66 -8.24 -4.58 -10.07
N CYS A 67 -7.83 -3.64 -10.92
CA CYS A 67 -8.63 -2.45 -11.25
C CYS A 67 -9.48 -2.60 -12.51
N GLU A 68 -9.38 -3.72 -13.24
CA GLU A 68 -10.12 -3.95 -14.49
C GLU A 68 -11.59 -4.28 -14.30
N GLY A 69 -12.03 -4.41 -13.07
CA GLY A 69 -13.43 -4.61 -12.71
C GLY A 69 -13.65 -5.72 -11.70
N THR A 70 -14.90 -5.93 -11.38
CA THR A 70 -15.39 -6.97 -10.46
C THR A 70 -16.64 -7.62 -11.05
N GLU A 71 -17.19 -8.63 -10.40
CA GLU A 71 -18.49 -9.20 -10.80
C GLU A 71 -19.63 -8.16 -10.84
N ARG A 72 -19.50 -7.06 -10.07
CA ARG A 72 -20.57 -6.06 -9.90
C ARG A 72 -20.29 -4.74 -10.59
N TYR A 73 -19.02 -4.43 -10.87
CA TYR A 73 -18.60 -3.14 -11.39
C TYR A 73 -17.63 -3.30 -12.55
N THR A 74 -17.86 -2.54 -13.61
CA THR A 74 -16.91 -2.39 -14.73
C THR A 74 -15.68 -1.59 -14.27
N SER A 75 -14.58 -1.65 -15.01
CA SER A 75 -13.37 -0.86 -14.73
C SER A 75 -13.67 0.65 -14.65
N GLN A 76 -14.52 1.15 -15.55
CA GLN A 76 -14.97 2.55 -15.53
C GLN A 76 -15.71 2.89 -14.23
N GLN A 77 -16.63 2.04 -13.78
CA GLN A 77 -17.38 2.26 -12.54
C GLN A 77 -16.48 2.18 -11.29
N VAL A 78 -15.44 1.34 -11.32
CA VAL A 78 -14.43 1.31 -10.25
C VAL A 78 -13.66 2.63 -10.21
N ALA A 79 -13.17 3.10 -11.37
CA ALA A 79 -12.45 4.37 -11.47
C ALA A 79 -13.31 5.56 -11.00
N GLU A 80 -14.56 5.66 -11.49
CA GLU A 80 -15.50 6.73 -11.09
C GLU A 80 -15.75 6.76 -9.58
N ARG A 81 -15.80 5.59 -8.92
CA ARG A 81 -15.98 5.51 -7.46
C ARG A 81 -14.74 5.96 -6.69
N LEU A 82 -13.55 5.58 -7.15
CA LEU A 82 -12.29 6.04 -6.57
C LEU A 82 -12.15 7.56 -6.70
N ASP A 83 -12.44 8.09 -7.89
CA ASP A 83 -12.42 9.54 -8.15
C ASP A 83 -13.44 10.30 -7.29
N TYR A 84 -14.65 9.75 -7.16
CA TYR A 84 -15.69 10.36 -6.30
C TYR A 84 -15.27 10.46 -4.83
N LEU A 85 -14.52 9.48 -4.33
CA LEU A 85 -14.01 9.46 -2.95
C LEU A 85 -12.70 10.24 -2.81
N GLY A 86 -12.11 10.74 -3.91
CA GLY A 86 -10.78 11.36 -3.91
C GLY A 86 -9.68 10.41 -3.45
N SER A 87 -9.88 9.09 -3.68
CA SER A 87 -8.94 8.04 -3.29
C SER A 87 -8.21 7.48 -4.50
N TYR A 88 -7.07 6.86 -4.25
CA TYR A 88 -6.35 6.13 -5.28
C TYR A 88 -6.06 4.71 -4.80
N PHE A 89 -5.82 3.83 -5.75
CA PHE A 89 -5.52 2.44 -5.53
C PHE A 89 -4.18 2.11 -6.17
N ASP A 90 -3.27 1.53 -5.40
CA ASP A 90 -1.92 1.18 -5.84
C ASP A 90 -1.63 -0.29 -5.55
N VAL A 91 -1.03 -0.98 -6.52
CA VAL A 91 -0.60 -2.36 -6.37
C VAL A 91 0.85 -2.49 -6.78
N ASN A 92 1.65 -3.00 -5.85
CA ASN A 92 3.06 -3.27 -6.10
C ASN A 92 3.37 -4.76 -5.86
N VAL A 93 4.14 -5.36 -6.77
CA VAL A 93 4.56 -6.76 -6.69
C VAL A 93 6.08 -6.78 -6.60
N ASP A 94 6.58 -7.35 -5.51
CA ASP A 94 8.00 -7.67 -5.40
C ASP A 94 8.25 -9.19 -5.48
N ARG A 95 9.45 -9.61 -5.06
CA ARG A 95 9.82 -11.02 -5.08
C ARG A 95 9.00 -11.86 -4.11
N ASP A 96 8.73 -11.35 -2.92
CA ASP A 96 8.17 -12.12 -1.82
C ASP A 96 6.69 -11.80 -1.57
N CYS A 97 6.29 -10.53 -1.82
CA CYS A 97 4.99 -10.02 -1.45
C CYS A 97 4.29 -9.25 -2.58
N VAL A 98 2.98 -9.14 -2.45
CA VAL A 98 2.12 -8.19 -3.16
C VAL A 98 1.57 -7.21 -2.14
N TYR A 99 1.68 -5.93 -2.43
CA TYR A 99 1.19 -4.83 -1.62
C TYR A 99 0.03 -4.16 -2.34
N ILE A 100 -1.09 -4.02 -1.66
CA ILE A 100 -2.29 -3.32 -2.15
C ILE A 100 -2.57 -2.17 -1.18
N SER A 101 -2.59 -0.95 -1.67
CA SER A 101 -2.78 0.26 -0.87
C SER A 101 -3.88 1.15 -1.41
#